data_6260812fcc61f87f72399841fa570cd2
#
_entry.id   6260812fcc61f87f72399841fa570cd2
#
_cell.length_a   1.000
_cell.length_b   1.000
_cell.length_c   1.000
_cell.angle_alpha   90.00
_cell.angle_beta   90.00
_cell.angle_gamma   90.00
#
_symmetry.space_group_name_H-M   'P 1'
#
loop_
_entity.id
_entity.type
_entity.pdbx_description
1 polymer ?
#
loop_
_entity_poly.entity_id
_entity_poly.type
_entity_poly.pdbx_seq_one_letter_code
_entity_poly.pdbx_strand_id
1 'polypeptide(L)'
;FPAWEKHCGNKTYKRDNKKRGIKAGVPVPVIKTEIFNPSSRQHIADRLINILGWKPKTFTPTGQPEVNEKILNSLPYPEAKLISQYLMVQKRLGQLSDGDQAYLKLNKQGKIYGKVITNGAVTGRCTHHSPNLAQCVSSSSEYGKEFRSLFYSPANMVMCGLDFSGLELRVLGHYLHNYDNGNFSKTLLENDIHTANQEATGLPTRAQAKTFIYAFIYGCGDKKLGEILSISVEEAKKVRQRFMKNLPALATLIDAVKHKFRNVGYLNGIDGRRLICRAEFSSLNTLIQSCGALLVKQGTIILNEELYKANFKWGEDYAMVLHIHDEMQFIVKKEKIEEFKTIAQSIFKKTQDFFDFRTQLDGEIKVGNNWSDTH
;
A
#
# COMPACT_ATOMS: atom_id res chain seq x y z
N PHE A 1 22.31 -6.59 22.88
CA PHE A 1 22.88 -5.56 23.75
C PHE A 1 22.76 -5.99 25.22
N PRO A 2 23.77 -5.71 26.07
CA PRO A 2 23.72 -6.04 27.50
C PRO A 2 22.68 -5.18 28.24
N ALA A 3 22.30 -5.64 29.42
CA ALA A 3 21.53 -4.84 30.37
C ALA A 3 22.34 -3.60 30.80
N TRP A 4 21.63 -2.50 31.12
CA TRP A 4 22.27 -1.26 31.53
C TRP A 4 21.52 -0.59 32.68
N GLU A 5 22.23 0.26 33.42
CA GLU A 5 21.63 1.09 34.45
C GLU A 5 21.02 2.36 33.82
N LYS A 6 19.77 2.63 34.18
CA LYS A 6 19.04 3.82 33.78
C LYS A 6 18.68 4.67 34.96
N HIS A 7 19.03 5.93 34.92
CA HIS A 7 18.59 6.92 35.88
C HIS A 7 17.12 7.27 35.65
N CYS A 8 16.27 6.95 36.65
CA CYS A 8 14.82 7.15 36.59
C CYS A 8 14.35 8.38 37.38
N GLY A 9 15.19 9.42 37.46
CA GLY A 9 14.94 10.61 38.27
C GLY A 9 15.38 10.45 39.72
N ASN A 10 15.01 11.40 40.57
CA ASN A 10 15.34 11.40 41.99
C ASN A 10 14.11 11.12 42.84
N LYS A 11 14.28 10.35 43.90
CA LYS A 11 13.26 10.11 44.93
C LYS A 11 13.64 10.81 46.21
N THR A 12 12.75 11.63 46.77
CA THR A 12 12.92 12.27 48.05
C THR A 12 12.08 11.55 49.10
N TYR A 13 12.72 11.16 50.20
CA TYR A 13 12.05 10.47 51.30
C TYR A 13 11.54 11.46 52.32
N LYS A 14 10.31 11.29 52.81
CA LYS A 14 9.69 12.15 53.81
C LYS A 14 10.21 11.88 55.23
N ARG A 15 10.88 10.76 55.49
CA ARG A 15 11.47 10.34 56.76
C ARG A 15 12.83 9.68 56.51
N ASP A 16 13.70 9.70 57.49
CA ASP A 16 15.00 9.04 57.39
C ASP A 16 14.86 7.53 57.10
N ASN A 17 15.60 7.08 56.11
CA ASN A 17 15.70 5.65 55.82
C ASN A 17 17.00 5.10 56.37
N LYS A 18 16.97 4.70 57.64
CA LYS A 18 18.16 4.20 58.41
C LYS A 18 18.82 2.99 57.73
N LYS A 19 18.03 2.10 57.08
CA LYS A 19 18.59 0.91 56.38
C LYS A 19 19.46 1.28 55.18
N ARG A 20 19.21 2.41 54.55
CA ARG A 20 19.95 2.87 53.35
C ARG A 20 20.83 4.10 53.62
N GLY A 21 20.91 4.57 54.87
CA GLY A 21 21.68 5.75 55.24
C GLY A 21 21.16 7.06 54.63
N ILE A 22 19.89 7.12 54.18
CA ILE A 22 19.33 8.25 53.48
C ILE A 22 18.57 9.14 54.48
N LYS A 23 18.93 10.44 54.53
CA LYS A 23 18.21 11.46 55.33
C LYS A 23 16.96 11.94 54.63
N ALA A 24 15.94 12.30 55.38
CA ALA A 24 14.73 12.92 54.88
C ALA A 24 15.04 14.21 54.12
N GLY A 25 14.30 14.48 53.04
CA GLY A 25 14.47 15.66 52.21
C GLY A 25 15.63 15.63 51.19
N VAL A 26 16.51 14.62 51.28
CA VAL A 26 17.65 14.51 50.35
C VAL A 26 17.20 13.77 49.08
N PRO A 27 17.40 14.36 47.88
CA PRO A 27 17.14 13.67 46.63
C PRO A 27 18.14 12.51 46.41
N VAL A 28 17.62 11.30 46.19
CA VAL A 28 18.44 10.11 45.90
C VAL A 28 18.16 9.65 44.48
N PRO A 29 19.19 9.41 43.68
CA PRO A 29 19.00 8.92 42.33
C PRO A 29 18.35 7.53 42.35
N VAL A 30 17.33 7.36 41.53
CA VAL A 30 16.69 6.04 41.32
C VAL A 30 17.33 5.42 40.08
N ILE A 31 18.14 4.41 40.29
CA ILE A 31 18.79 3.63 39.25
C ILE A 31 18.02 2.31 39.09
N LYS A 32 17.66 1.97 37.85
CA LYS A 32 17.07 0.68 37.51
C LYS A 32 17.92 -0.01 36.46
N THR A 33 18.09 -1.30 36.59
CA THR A 33 18.66 -2.13 35.53
C THR A 33 17.59 -2.37 34.48
N GLU A 34 17.84 -1.96 33.27
CA GLU A 34 16.97 -2.25 32.12
C GLU A 34 17.59 -3.34 31.24
N ILE A 35 16.77 -4.33 30.88
CA ILE A 35 17.14 -5.37 29.92
C ILE A 35 16.74 -4.89 28.53
N PHE A 36 17.63 -5.09 27.55
CA PHE A 36 17.36 -4.70 26.17
C PHE A 36 16.10 -5.41 25.64
N ASN A 37 15.13 -4.59 25.20
CA ASN A 37 13.93 -5.06 24.52
C ASN A 37 14.03 -4.74 23.03
N PRO A 38 14.26 -5.74 22.16
CA PRO A 38 14.39 -5.51 20.73
C PRO A 38 13.09 -5.07 20.02
N SER A 39 11.94 -5.13 20.71
CA SER A 39 10.67 -4.56 20.22
C SER A 39 10.50 -3.08 20.56
N SER A 40 11.30 -2.54 21.49
CA SER A 40 11.22 -1.14 21.90
C SER A 40 12.09 -0.25 21.01
N ARG A 41 11.45 0.60 20.21
CA ARG A 41 12.16 1.56 19.35
C ARG A 41 13.03 2.53 20.15
N GLN A 42 12.63 2.87 21.39
CA GLN A 42 13.41 3.70 22.30
C GLN A 42 14.67 2.99 22.76
N HIS A 43 14.57 1.70 23.15
CA HIS A 43 15.75 0.90 23.54
C HIS A 43 16.70 0.71 22.37
N ILE A 44 16.17 0.46 21.17
CA ILE A 44 16.98 0.33 19.95
C ILE A 44 17.73 1.63 19.68
N ALA A 45 17.03 2.77 19.66
CA ALA A 45 17.66 4.07 19.43
C ALA A 45 18.73 4.38 20.47
N ASP A 46 18.42 4.19 21.76
CA ASP A 46 19.32 4.45 22.86
C ASP A 46 20.62 3.61 22.76
N ARG A 47 20.50 2.32 22.45
CA ARG A 47 21.67 1.44 22.32
C ARG A 47 22.49 1.72 21.06
N LEU A 48 21.85 2.01 19.92
CA LEU A 48 22.56 2.40 18.71
C LEU A 48 23.32 3.72 18.91
N ILE A 49 22.74 4.68 19.63
CA ILE A 49 23.38 5.97 19.91
C ILE A 49 24.54 5.80 20.90
N ASN A 50 24.26 5.20 22.07
CA ASN A 50 25.20 5.22 23.19
C ASN A 50 26.31 4.15 23.09
N ILE A 51 26.08 3.06 22.33
CA ILE A 51 27.09 1.99 22.18
C ILE A 51 27.79 2.08 20.82
N LEU A 52 27.01 2.30 19.73
CA LEU A 52 27.53 2.25 18.37
C LEU A 52 27.78 3.64 17.76
N GLY A 53 27.46 4.73 18.49
CA GLY A 53 27.70 6.09 18.03
C GLY A 53 26.79 6.55 16.89
N TRP A 54 25.63 5.90 16.71
CA TRP A 54 24.67 6.32 15.70
C TRP A 54 24.20 7.75 15.92
N LYS A 55 24.21 8.55 14.87
CA LYS A 55 23.68 9.92 14.86
C LYS A 55 22.38 9.96 14.04
N PRO A 56 21.21 10.01 14.71
CA PRO A 56 19.91 10.02 14.01
C PRO A 56 19.79 11.28 13.16
N LYS A 57 19.31 11.10 11.92
CA LYS A 57 19.01 12.20 10.98
C LYS A 57 17.52 12.53 10.91
N THR A 58 16.66 11.61 11.33
CA THR A 58 15.20 11.74 11.28
C THR A 58 14.61 11.49 12.66
N PHE A 59 13.55 12.25 12.95
CA PHE A 59 12.86 12.22 14.24
C PHE A 59 11.36 12.11 14.03
N THR A 60 10.68 11.46 14.98
CA THR A 60 9.22 11.41 15.02
C THR A 60 8.65 12.80 15.35
N PRO A 61 7.35 13.05 15.11
CA PRO A 61 6.70 14.31 15.52
C PRO A 61 6.85 14.62 17.02
N THR A 62 7.11 13.61 17.85
CA THR A 62 7.36 13.75 19.30
C THR A 62 8.85 13.96 19.65
N GLY A 63 9.72 14.15 18.65
CA GLY A 63 11.15 14.42 18.85
C GLY A 63 12.00 13.19 19.20
N GLN A 64 11.45 11.99 19.13
CA GLN A 64 12.23 10.76 19.32
C GLN A 64 12.97 10.35 18.04
N PRO A 65 14.19 9.77 18.09
CA PRO A 65 14.84 9.22 16.93
C PRO A 65 13.92 8.22 16.18
N GLU A 66 13.80 8.40 14.87
CA GLU A 66 13.01 7.48 14.06
C GLU A 66 13.76 6.15 13.87
N VAL A 67 13.10 5.05 14.23
CA VAL A 67 13.63 3.69 14.05
C VAL A 67 12.64 2.91 13.18
N ASN A 68 13.04 2.60 11.97
CA ASN A 68 12.28 1.78 11.03
C ASN A 68 13.22 0.87 10.24
N GLU A 69 12.66 -0.10 9.52
CA GLU A 69 13.41 -1.08 8.73
C GLU A 69 14.36 -0.43 7.73
N LYS A 70 13.91 0.62 7.01
CA LYS A 70 14.74 1.34 6.04
C LYS A 70 15.97 1.97 6.69
N ILE A 71 15.80 2.61 7.84
CA ILE A 71 16.89 3.23 8.59
C ILE A 71 17.84 2.16 9.09
N LEU A 72 17.34 1.13 9.76
CA LEU A 72 18.17 0.06 10.31
C LEU A 72 19.01 -0.63 9.24
N ASN A 73 18.42 -0.95 8.08
CA ASN A 73 19.12 -1.57 6.96
C ASN A 73 20.16 -0.67 6.29
N SER A 74 20.03 0.66 6.42
CA SER A 74 21.02 1.63 5.90
C SER A 74 22.23 1.82 6.82
N LEU A 75 22.16 1.32 8.06
CA LEU A 75 23.25 1.48 9.03
C LEU A 75 24.37 0.45 8.80
N PRO A 76 25.64 0.80 9.04
CA PRO A 76 26.78 -0.10 8.86
C PRO A 76 26.93 -1.15 9.97
N TYR A 77 25.98 -1.20 10.92
CA TYR A 77 26.06 -2.04 12.12
C TYR A 77 25.40 -3.39 11.89
N PRO A 78 26.08 -4.53 12.13
CA PRO A 78 25.47 -5.87 12.05
C PRO A 78 24.26 -6.00 12.97
N GLU A 79 24.30 -5.41 14.17
CA GLU A 79 23.22 -5.41 15.15
C GLU A 79 21.95 -4.75 14.61
N ALA A 80 22.09 -3.66 13.84
CA ALA A 80 20.96 -2.98 13.24
C ALA A 80 20.24 -3.88 12.22
N LYS A 81 20.98 -4.67 11.44
CA LYS A 81 20.41 -5.66 10.50
C LYS A 81 19.66 -6.76 11.21
N LEU A 82 20.25 -7.33 12.29
CA LEU A 82 19.58 -8.34 13.11
C LEU A 82 18.30 -7.81 13.77
N ILE A 83 18.32 -6.56 14.26
CA ILE A 83 17.14 -5.91 14.82
C ILE A 83 16.08 -5.70 13.74
N SER A 84 16.48 -5.30 12.52
CA SER A 84 15.56 -5.16 11.39
C SER A 84 14.85 -6.47 11.06
N GLN A 85 15.58 -7.57 10.97
CA GLN A 85 15.03 -8.92 10.77
C GLN A 85 14.08 -9.33 11.91
N TYR A 86 14.50 -9.09 13.16
CA TYR A 86 13.65 -9.36 14.31
C TYR A 86 12.32 -8.60 14.24
N LEU A 87 12.35 -7.29 13.96
CA LEU A 87 11.14 -6.47 13.85
C LEU A 87 10.24 -6.91 12.70
N MET A 88 10.82 -7.33 11.58
CA MET A 88 10.09 -7.89 10.45
C MET A 88 9.38 -9.19 10.86
N VAL A 89 10.08 -10.14 11.48
CA VAL A 89 9.48 -11.40 11.97
C VAL A 89 8.39 -11.13 13.00
N GLN A 90 8.62 -10.22 13.95
CA GLN A 90 7.59 -9.81 14.92
C GLN A 90 6.34 -9.26 14.26
N LYS A 91 6.49 -8.45 13.21
CA LYS A 91 5.36 -7.96 12.41
C LYS A 91 4.59 -9.11 11.75
N ARG A 92 5.29 -10.12 11.22
CA ARG A 92 4.66 -11.32 10.63
C ARG A 92 3.91 -12.15 11.66
N LEU A 93 4.53 -12.39 12.82
CA LEU A 93 3.88 -13.07 13.94
C LEU A 93 2.64 -12.30 14.42
N GLY A 94 2.72 -10.96 14.49
CA GLY A 94 1.57 -10.13 14.80
C GLY A 94 0.39 -10.29 13.84
N GLN A 95 0.67 -10.48 12.55
CA GLN A 95 -0.37 -10.76 11.54
C GLN A 95 -0.90 -12.19 11.62
N LEU A 96 -0.02 -13.17 11.91
CA LEU A 96 -0.36 -14.59 11.88
C LEU A 96 -1.03 -15.09 13.18
N SER A 97 -0.42 -14.80 14.35
CA SER A 97 -0.77 -15.43 15.63
C SER A 97 -0.99 -14.46 16.79
N ASP A 98 -0.14 -13.42 16.93
CA ASP A 98 -0.01 -12.71 18.21
C ASP A 98 -0.93 -11.49 18.32
N GLY A 99 -1.19 -10.79 17.21
CA GLY A 99 -2.04 -9.60 17.18
C GLY A 99 -3.51 -9.90 17.48
N ASP A 100 -4.27 -8.88 17.88
CA ASP A 100 -5.72 -9.03 18.18
C ASP A 100 -6.53 -9.42 16.94
N GLN A 101 -6.03 -9.06 15.74
CA GLN A 101 -6.64 -9.40 14.46
C GLN A 101 -5.80 -10.42 13.66
N ALA A 102 -5.05 -11.26 14.38
CA ALA A 102 -4.22 -12.29 13.77
C ALA A 102 -5.07 -13.35 13.07
N TYR A 103 -4.57 -13.87 11.95
CA TYR A 103 -5.31 -14.82 11.11
C TYR A 103 -5.74 -16.06 11.87
N LEU A 104 -4.86 -16.63 12.72
CA LEU A 104 -5.18 -17.81 13.53
C LEU A 104 -6.26 -17.56 14.56
N LYS A 105 -6.29 -16.36 15.18
CA LYS A 105 -7.32 -15.98 16.15
C LYS A 105 -8.69 -15.75 15.50
N LEU A 106 -8.72 -15.28 14.25
CA LEU A 106 -9.94 -14.99 13.52
C LEU A 106 -10.41 -16.16 12.66
N ASN A 107 -9.64 -17.25 12.62
CA ASN A 107 -10.03 -18.47 11.92
C ASN A 107 -11.23 -19.12 12.64
N LYS A 108 -12.28 -19.38 11.88
CA LYS A 108 -13.48 -20.11 12.30
C LYS A 108 -13.71 -21.28 11.35
N GLN A 109 -13.42 -22.48 11.80
CA GLN A 109 -13.60 -23.71 11.01
C GLN A 109 -12.91 -23.67 9.64
N GLY A 110 -11.64 -23.22 9.62
CA GLY A 110 -10.86 -23.10 8.41
C GLY A 110 -11.16 -21.88 7.53
N LYS A 111 -11.99 -20.94 8.00
CA LYS A 111 -12.35 -19.73 7.24
C LYS A 111 -12.09 -18.46 8.04
N ILE A 112 -11.72 -17.39 7.35
CA ILE A 112 -11.60 -16.04 7.90
C ILE A 112 -12.68 -15.16 7.27
N TYR A 113 -13.49 -14.50 8.11
CA TYR A 113 -14.57 -13.62 7.69
C TYR A 113 -14.14 -12.17 7.92
N GLY A 114 -13.37 -11.62 6.97
CA GLY A 114 -12.98 -10.21 7.00
C GLY A 114 -14.17 -9.29 6.77
N LYS A 115 -14.13 -8.10 7.37
CA LYS A 115 -15.14 -7.07 7.14
C LYS A 115 -14.68 -6.10 6.08
N VAL A 116 -15.57 -5.78 5.13
CA VAL A 116 -15.34 -4.85 4.03
C VAL A 116 -16.37 -3.73 4.11
N ILE A 117 -15.89 -2.48 4.15
CA ILE A 117 -16.72 -1.29 3.99
C ILE A 117 -16.53 -0.82 2.55
N THR A 118 -17.55 -0.99 1.73
CA THR A 118 -17.46 -0.80 0.27
C THR A 118 -17.12 0.63 -0.15
N ASN A 119 -17.48 1.63 0.66
CA ASN A 119 -17.16 3.05 0.44
C ASN A 119 -16.37 3.65 1.62
N GLY A 120 -15.47 2.89 2.21
CA GLY A 120 -14.73 3.31 3.40
C GLY A 120 -13.69 4.41 3.16
N ALA A 121 -13.18 4.54 1.94
CA ALA A 121 -12.24 5.60 1.57
C ALA A 121 -12.94 6.76 0.85
N VAL A 122 -12.39 7.98 0.96
CA VAL A 122 -12.89 9.16 0.23
C VAL A 122 -12.86 9.00 -1.29
N THR A 123 -11.99 8.14 -1.79
CA THR A 123 -11.89 7.75 -3.20
C THR A 123 -12.95 6.74 -3.62
N GLY A 124 -13.77 6.23 -2.70
CA GLY A 124 -14.71 5.16 -2.97
C GLY A 124 -14.08 3.76 -3.01
N ARG A 125 -12.76 3.61 -2.72
CA ARG A 125 -12.15 2.29 -2.51
C ARG A 125 -12.75 1.59 -1.30
N CYS A 126 -12.79 0.27 -1.34
CA CYS A 126 -13.10 -0.54 -0.19
C CYS A 126 -12.06 -0.37 0.91
N THR A 127 -12.48 -0.41 2.17
CA THR A 127 -11.58 -0.56 3.33
C THR A 127 -11.86 -1.88 4.02
N HIS A 128 -10.83 -2.48 4.58
CA HIS A 128 -10.85 -3.82 5.15
C HIS A 128 -10.44 -3.78 6.61
N HIS A 129 -11.10 -4.58 7.45
CA HIS A 129 -10.72 -4.78 8.85
C HIS A 129 -11.20 -6.13 9.37
N SER A 130 -10.62 -6.57 10.47
CA SER A 130 -10.99 -7.80 11.21
C SER A 130 -10.93 -9.11 10.40
N PRO A 131 -9.82 -9.43 9.73
CA PRO A 131 -8.56 -8.72 9.60
C PRO A 131 -8.53 -7.80 8.38
N ASN A 132 -7.52 -6.91 8.29
CA ASN A 132 -7.26 -6.13 7.08
C ASN A 132 -6.48 -6.96 6.05
N LEU A 133 -7.17 -7.73 5.22
CA LEU A 133 -6.56 -8.57 4.18
C LEU A 133 -5.93 -7.76 3.04
N ALA A 134 -6.33 -6.49 2.85
CA ALA A 134 -5.65 -5.62 1.89
C ALA A 134 -4.21 -5.25 2.30
N GLN A 135 -3.83 -5.51 3.55
CA GLN A 135 -2.46 -5.38 4.05
C GLN A 135 -1.73 -6.73 4.17
N CYS A 136 -2.25 -7.79 3.57
CA CYS A 136 -1.50 -9.02 3.45
C CYS A 136 -0.17 -8.77 2.74
N VAL A 137 0.84 -9.49 3.15
CA VAL A 137 2.21 -9.33 2.67
C VAL A 137 2.27 -9.49 1.15
N SER A 138 2.97 -8.58 0.48
CA SER A 138 3.22 -8.71 -0.97
C SER A 138 4.04 -9.97 -1.26
N SER A 139 3.70 -10.68 -2.33
CA SER A 139 4.42 -11.89 -2.79
C SER A 139 5.91 -11.66 -3.05
N SER A 140 6.31 -10.43 -3.35
CA SER A 140 7.72 -10.04 -3.51
C SER A 140 8.47 -9.78 -2.19
N SER A 141 7.76 -9.70 -1.06
CA SER A 141 8.36 -9.49 0.26
C SER A 141 8.70 -10.83 0.92
N GLU A 142 9.60 -10.79 1.91
CA GLU A 142 9.95 -11.96 2.71
C GLU A 142 8.72 -12.55 3.40
N TYR A 143 8.51 -13.86 3.27
CA TYR A 143 7.33 -14.63 3.67
C TYR A 143 6.02 -14.27 2.92
N GLY A 144 6.09 -13.50 1.84
CA GLY A 144 4.88 -13.05 1.15
C GLY A 144 4.13 -14.18 0.46
N LYS A 145 4.86 -15.08 -0.20
CA LYS A 145 4.28 -16.27 -0.85
C LYS A 145 3.65 -17.21 0.16
N GLU A 146 4.34 -17.46 1.27
CA GLU A 146 3.87 -18.32 2.36
C GLU A 146 2.58 -17.75 2.99
N PHE A 147 2.53 -16.46 3.27
CA PHE A 147 1.33 -15.81 3.81
C PHE A 147 0.13 -15.90 2.88
N ARG A 148 0.33 -15.70 1.58
CA ARG A 148 -0.74 -15.81 0.58
C ARG A 148 -1.17 -17.25 0.34
N SER A 149 -0.26 -18.23 0.42
CA SER A 149 -0.58 -19.64 0.28
C SER A 149 -1.45 -20.21 1.41
N LEU A 150 -1.55 -19.49 2.56
CA LEU A 150 -2.50 -19.85 3.63
C LEU A 150 -3.96 -19.72 3.20
N PHE A 151 -4.25 -18.93 2.17
CA PHE A 151 -5.60 -18.77 1.61
C PHE A 151 -5.73 -19.63 0.36
N TYR A 152 -6.38 -20.78 0.50
CA TYR A 152 -6.46 -21.81 -0.53
C TYR A 152 -7.91 -22.20 -0.84
N SER A 153 -8.11 -22.76 -2.02
CA SER A 153 -9.41 -23.25 -2.48
C SER A 153 -9.78 -24.61 -1.89
N PRO A 154 -11.06 -24.93 -1.68
CA PRO A 154 -11.53 -26.28 -1.35
C PRO A 154 -11.13 -27.32 -2.43
N ALA A 155 -11.11 -28.61 -2.09
CA ALA A 155 -10.60 -29.68 -2.94
C ALA A 155 -11.25 -29.79 -4.35
N ASN A 156 -12.55 -29.48 -4.45
CA ASN A 156 -13.32 -29.51 -5.71
C ASN A 156 -13.33 -28.14 -6.45
N MET A 157 -12.64 -27.15 -5.92
CA MET A 157 -12.56 -25.80 -6.50
C MET A 157 -11.11 -25.44 -6.84
N VAL A 158 -10.96 -24.39 -7.61
CA VAL A 158 -9.70 -23.68 -7.85
C VAL A 158 -9.87 -22.22 -7.49
N MET A 159 -8.78 -21.54 -7.16
CA MET A 159 -8.75 -20.10 -7.02
C MET A 159 -8.55 -19.46 -8.39
N CYS A 160 -9.28 -18.39 -8.66
CA CYS A 160 -9.17 -17.59 -9.88
C CYS A 160 -9.01 -16.12 -9.49
N GLY A 161 -7.85 -15.56 -9.78
CA GLY A 161 -7.52 -14.15 -9.57
C GLY A 161 -7.73 -13.34 -10.85
N LEU A 162 -8.37 -12.20 -10.72
CA LEU A 162 -8.54 -11.21 -11.76
C LEU A 162 -7.87 -9.91 -11.31
N ASP A 163 -7.01 -9.33 -12.14
CA ASP A 163 -6.31 -8.08 -11.87
C ASP A 163 -6.43 -7.12 -13.05
N PHE A 164 -6.81 -5.86 -12.80
CA PHE A 164 -6.87 -4.83 -13.83
C PHE A 164 -5.46 -4.29 -14.13
N SER A 165 -4.91 -4.65 -15.27
CA SER A 165 -3.52 -4.33 -15.64
C SER A 165 -3.28 -2.83 -15.78
N GLY A 166 -2.34 -2.30 -14.96
CA GLY A 166 -1.89 -0.90 -15.05
C GLY A 166 -3.00 0.13 -14.88
N LEU A 167 -3.98 -0.15 -14.02
CA LEU A 167 -5.22 0.61 -13.88
C LEU A 167 -5.00 2.11 -13.71
N GLU A 168 -4.10 2.55 -12.81
CA GLU A 168 -3.85 3.97 -12.56
C GLU A 168 -3.31 4.70 -13.80
N LEU A 169 -2.44 4.05 -14.60
CA LEU A 169 -1.92 4.64 -15.83
C LEU A 169 -2.97 4.70 -16.94
N ARG A 170 -3.85 3.69 -17.01
CA ARG A 170 -4.99 3.70 -17.95
C ARG A 170 -5.99 4.79 -17.58
N VAL A 171 -6.26 4.97 -16.28
CA VAL A 171 -7.10 6.08 -15.80
C VAL A 171 -6.45 7.44 -16.09
N LEU A 172 -5.14 7.57 -15.88
CA LEU A 172 -4.43 8.79 -16.27
C LEU A 172 -4.57 9.05 -17.78
N GLY A 173 -4.40 8.04 -18.63
CA GLY A 173 -4.59 8.14 -20.08
C GLY A 173 -5.99 8.59 -20.47
N HIS A 174 -7.03 8.06 -19.81
CA HIS A 174 -8.41 8.50 -20.02
C HIS A 174 -8.60 10.01 -19.78
N TYR A 175 -8.08 10.53 -18.67
CA TYR A 175 -8.19 11.96 -18.37
C TYR A 175 -7.28 12.83 -19.24
N LEU A 176 -6.12 12.33 -19.65
CA LEU A 176 -5.20 13.04 -20.55
C LEU A 176 -5.75 13.16 -21.99
N HIS A 177 -6.64 12.27 -22.39
CA HIS A 177 -7.19 12.23 -23.75
C HIS A 177 -7.75 13.59 -24.22
N ASN A 178 -8.31 14.38 -23.31
CA ASN A 178 -8.81 15.73 -23.61
C ASN A 178 -7.71 16.76 -23.94
N TYR A 179 -6.46 16.46 -23.64
CA TYR A 179 -5.32 17.38 -23.73
C TYR A 179 -4.24 16.91 -24.69
N ASP A 180 -4.22 15.60 -25.04
CA ASP A 180 -3.19 15.01 -25.91
C ASP A 180 -3.75 14.17 -27.05
N ASN A 181 -5.08 14.19 -27.25
CA ASN A 181 -5.79 13.39 -28.25
C ASN A 181 -5.47 11.89 -28.17
N GLY A 182 -5.22 11.39 -26.97
CA GLY A 182 -4.97 9.98 -26.70
C GLY A 182 -3.53 9.52 -26.91
N ASN A 183 -2.58 10.42 -27.09
CA ASN A 183 -1.18 10.07 -27.34
C ASN A 183 -0.57 9.28 -26.17
N PHE A 184 -0.86 9.66 -24.91
CA PHE A 184 -0.40 8.91 -23.73
C PHE A 184 -0.97 7.50 -23.71
N SER A 185 -2.28 7.34 -23.99
CA SER A 185 -2.93 6.03 -24.07
C SER A 185 -2.33 5.17 -25.17
N LYS A 186 -2.03 5.74 -26.33
CA LYS A 186 -1.35 5.03 -27.41
C LYS A 186 0.03 4.56 -26.99
N THR A 187 0.84 5.42 -26.38
CA THR A 187 2.16 5.05 -25.86
C THR A 187 2.07 3.95 -24.81
N LEU A 188 1.06 4.02 -23.93
CA LEU A 188 0.83 3.00 -22.89
C LEU A 188 0.52 1.61 -23.46
N LEU A 189 -0.21 1.55 -24.57
CA LEU A 189 -0.71 0.31 -25.18
C LEU A 189 0.28 -0.30 -26.17
N GLU A 190 0.96 0.53 -26.94
CA GLU A 190 1.83 0.10 -28.05
C GLU A 190 3.31 0.01 -27.65
N ASN A 191 3.71 0.69 -26.57
CA ASN A 191 5.11 0.80 -26.15
C ASN A 191 5.28 0.48 -24.66
N ASP A 192 6.53 0.34 -24.23
CA ASP A 192 6.83 0.30 -22.80
C ASP A 192 6.75 1.71 -22.19
N ILE A 193 5.61 1.99 -21.57
CA ILE A 193 5.35 3.28 -20.90
C ILE A 193 6.42 3.63 -19.83
N HIS A 194 7.03 2.65 -19.20
CA HIS A 194 8.06 2.91 -18.20
C HIS A 194 9.38 3.31 -18.83
N THR A 195 9.69 2.83 -20.02
CA THR A 195 10.82 3.31 -20.82
C THR A 195 10.55 4.73 -21.35
N ALA A 196 9.36 5.02 -21.86
CA ALA A 196 8.98 6.38 -22.23
C ALA A 196 9.04 7.36 -21.04
N ASN A 197 8.59 6.94 -19.87
CA ASN A 197 8.73 7.73 -18.63
C ASN A 197 10.20 7.88 -18.18
N GLN A 198 11.07 6.90 -18.43
CA GLN A 198 12.50 7.01 -18.15
C GLN A 198 13.13 8.13 -19.01
N GLU A 199 12.83 8.16 -20.28
CA GLU A 199 13.28 9.23 -21.20
C GLU A 199 12.70 10.60 -20.76
N ALA A 200 11.42 10.66 -20.46
CA ALA A 200 10.76 11.89 -20.04
C ALA A 200 11.33 12.46 -18.72
N THR A 201 11.72 11.60 -17.79
CA THR A 201 12.27 11.99 -16.49
C THR A 201 13.79 12.17 -16.53
N GLY A 202 14.48 11.45 -17.43
CA GLY A 202 15.93 11.33 -17.46
C GLY A 202 16.51 10.52 -16.31
N LEU A 203 15.73 9.66 -15.71
CA LEU A 203 16.17 8.77 -14.63
C LEU A 203 17.07 7.66 -15.21
N PRO A 204 18.08 7.18 -14.44
CA PRO A 204 19.05 6.20 -14.92
C PRO A 204 18.43 4.85 -15.30
N THR A 205 17.37 4.42 -14.62
CA THR A 205 16.79 3.09 -14.82
C THR A 205 15.27 3.12 -15.01
N ARG A 206 14.77 2.17 -15.80
CA ARG A 206 13.35 1.91 -15.98
C ARG A 206 12.61 1.64 -14.65
N ALA A 207 13.25 0.95 -13.71
CA ALA A 207 12.70 0.67 -12.40
C ALA A 207 12.48 1.96 -11.57
N GLN A 208 13.44 2.90 -11.63
CA GLN A 208 13.28 4.21 -10.99
C GLN A 208 12.15 5.02 -11.66
N ALA A 209 12.04 4.98 -13.00
CA ALA A 209 10.97 5.66 -13.72
C ALA A 209 9.59 5.08 -13.37
N LYS A 210 9.48 3.74 -13.26
CA LYS A 210 8.27 3.08 -12.75
C LYS A 210 7.92 3.58 -11.34
N THR A 211 8.89 3.58 -10.44
CA THR A 211 8.69 4.05 -9.07
C THR A 211 8.30 5.53 -9.03
N PHE A 212 8.94 6.36 -9.86
CA PHE A 212 8.66 7.78 -9.98
C PHE A 212 7.22 8.05 -10.40
N ILE A 213 6.73 7.43 -11.49
CA ILE A 213 5.39 7.74 -12.02
C ILE A 213 4.29 7.40 -10.99
N TYR A 214 4.39 6.29 -10.29
CA TYR A 214 3.43 5.96 -9.25
C TYR A 214 3.53 6.93 -8.06
N ALA A 215 4.73 7.22 -7.57
CA ALA A 215 4.92 8.21 -6.50
C ALA A 215 4.38 9.59 -6.90
N PHE A 216 4.56 10.00 -8.15
CA PHE A 216 4.06 11.23 -8.70
C PHE A 216 2.52 11.26 -8.74
N ILE A 217 1.87 10.23 -9.28
CA ILE A 217 0.40 10.08 -9.33
C ILE A 217 -0.19 10.12 -7.92
N TYR A 218 0.48 9.49 -6.95
CA TYR A 218 0.06 9.51 -5.54
C TYR A 218 0.32 10.85 -4.83
N GLY A 219 0.78 11.88 -5.54
CA GLY A 219 0.96 13.22 -4.99
C GLY A 219 2.18 13.36 -4.07
N CYS A 220 3.19 12.51 -4.26
CA CYS A 220 4.42 12.52 -3.46
C CYS A 220 5.15 13.86 -3.64
N GLY A 221 5.48 14.55 -2.53
CA GLY A 221 6.30 15.76 -2.55
C GLY A 221 7.79 15.47 -2.84
N ASP A 222 8.56 16.50 -3.22
CA ASP A 222 9.96 16.34 -3.68
C ASP A 222 10.87 15.71 -2.62
N LYS A 223 10.67 16.03 -1.34
CA LYS A 223 11.41 15.39 -0.24
C LYS A 223 11.20 13.88 -0.22
N LYS A 224 9.94 13.45 -0.25
CA LYS A 224 9.60 12.01 -0.21
C LYS A 224 10.03 11.31 -1.49
N LEU A 225 9.93 11.98 -2.63
CA LEU A 225 10.38 11.48 -3.93
C LEU A 225 11.90 11.26 -3.93
N GLY A 226 12.68 12.21 -3.39
CA GLY A 226 14.12 12.07 -3.20
C GLY A 226 14.49 10.86 -2.35
N GLU A 227 13.79 10.66 -1.22
CA GLU A 227 13.96 9.48 -0.37
C GLU A 227 13.66 8.16 -1.09
N ILE A 228 12.60 8.12 -1.91
CA ILE A 228 12.17 6.91 -2.66
C ILE A 228 13.19 6.57 -3.75
N LEU A 229 13.66 7.58 -4.48
CA LEU A 229 14.61 7.40 -5.59
C LEU A 229 16.07 7.37 -5.15
N SER A 230 16.35 7.62 -3.86
CA SER A 230 17.71 7.74 -3.28
C SER A 230 18.53 8.85 -3.94
N ILE A 231 17.89 10.00 -4.22
CA ILE A 231 18.49 11.21 -4.76
C ILE A 231 18.23 12.42 -3.84
N SER A 232 18.90 13.53 -4.07
CA SER A 232 18.67 14.77 -3.32
C SER A 232 17.29 15.37 -3.60
N VAL A 233 16.81 16.25 -2.72
CA VAL A 233 15.52 16.95 -2.91
C VAL A 233 15.57 17.83 -4.16
N GLU A 234 16.70 18.47 -4.40
CA GLU A 234 16.94 19.32 -5.57
C GLU A 234 16.91 18.53 -6.86
N GLU A 235 17.51 17.33 -6.88
CA GLU A 235 17.44 16.42 -8.04
C GLU A 235 16.02 15.92 -8.26
N ALA A 236 15.30 15.53 -7.19
CA ALA A 236 13.92 15.12 -7.29
C ALA A 236 13.03 16.21 -7.88
N LYS A 237 13.26 17.47 -7.49
CA LYS A 237 12.58 18.65 -8.07
C LYS A 237 12.89 18.81 -9.56
N LYS A 238 14.15 18.65 -9.97
CA LYS A 238 14.58 18.73 -11.38
C LYS A 238 13.94 17.61 -12.22
N VAL A 239 13.91 16.38 -11.69
CA VAL A 239 13.25 15.23 -12.34
C VAL A 239 11.78 15.52 -12.57
N ARG A 240 11.07 16.01 -11.54
CA ARG A 240 9.65 16.40 -11.64
C ARG A 240 9.43 17.50 -12.69
N GLN A 241 10.24 18.56 -12.67
CA GLN A 241 10.14 19.66 -13.63
C GLN A 241 10.38 19.18 -15.07
N ARG A 242 11.41 18.33 -15.30
CA ARG A 242 11.70 17.73 -16.59
C ARG A 242 10.52 16.87 -17.08
N PHE A 243 9.98 16.04 -16.22
CA PHE A 243 8.83 15.20 -16.53
C PHE A 243 7.59 16.03 -16.96
N MET A 244 7.28 17.08 -16.19
CA MET A 244 6.17 17.98 -16.50
C MET A 244 6.39 18.74 -17.81
N LYS A 245 7.64 19.15 -18.11
CA LYS A 245 7.98 19.81 -19.39
C LYS A 245 7.80 18.87 -20.58
N ASN A 246 8.15 17.60 -20.42
CA ASN A 246 8.05 16.58 -21.48
C ASN A 246 6.64 16.01 -21.64
N LEU A 247 5.73 16.26 -20.69
CA LEU A 247 4.32 15.86 -20.73
C LEU A 247 3.41 17.08 -20.47
N PRO A 248 3.31 18.04 -21.40
CA PRO A 248 2.55 19.29 -21.19
C PRO A 248 1.06 19.03 -20.95
N ALA A 249 0.47 18.00 -21.54
CA ALA A 249 -0.91 17.58 -21.28
C ALA A 249 -1.15 17.23 -19.81
N LEU A 250 -0.17 16.60 -19.16
CA LEU A 250 -0.25 16.28 -17.73
C LEU A 250 -0.19 17.54 -16.87
N ALA A 251 0.64 18.52 -17.23
CA ALA A 251 0.68 19.81 -16.56
C ALA A 251 -0.67 20.50 -16.63
N THR A 252 -1.26 20.55 -17.82
CA THR A 252 -2.59 21.14 -18.06
C THR A 252 -3.70 20.43 -17.27
N LEU A 253 -3.69 19.09 -17.23
CA LEU A 253 -4.64 18.31 -16.42
C LEU A 253 -4.51 18.65 -14.93
N ILE A 254 -3.29 18.68 -14.39
CA ILE A 254 -3.04 19.02 -12.98
C ILE A 254 -3.56 20.43 -12.65
N ASP A 255 -3.29 21.41 -13.50
CA ASP A 255 -3.74 22.76 -13.30
C ASP A 255 -5.26 22.88 -13.36
N ALA A 256 -5.91 22.19 -14.31
CA ALA A 256 -7.38 22.14 -14.43
C ALA A 256 -8.02 21.51 -13.17
N VAL A 257 -7.47 20.40 -12.68
CA VAL A 257 -7.96 19.72 -11.46
C VAL A 257 -7.79 20.60 -10.24
N LYS A 258 -6.64 21.23 -10.07
CA LYS A 258 -6.40 22.19 -8.96
C LYS A 258 -7.29 23.41 -9.02
N HIS A 259 -7.43 24.00 -10.20
CA HIS A 259 -8.31 25.15 -10.42
C HIS A 259 -9.76 24.83 -10.05
N LYS A 260 -10.27 23.68 -10.50
CA LYS A 260 -11.62 23.24 -10.12
C LYS A 260 -11.74 23.05 -8.61
N PHE A 261 -10.78 22.40 -7.97
CA PHE A 261 -10.80 22.21 -6.52
C PHE A 261 -10.81 23.56 -5.76
N ARG A 262 -9.98 24.54 -6.16
CA ARG A 262 -9.94 25.88 -5.53
C ARG A 262 -11.30 26.62 -5.65
N ASN A 263 -11.97 26.47 -6.80
CA ASN A 263 -13.20 27.21 -7.06
C ASN A 263 -14.43 26.63 -6.37
N VAL A 264 -14.54 25.28 -6.29
CA VAL A 264 -15.77 24.61 -5.82
C VAL A 264 -15.56 23.63 -4.68
N GLY A 265 -14.31 23.32 -4.28
CA GLY A 265 -13.97 22.44 -3.17
C GLY A 265 -14.12 20.95 -3.44
N TYR A 266 -14.49 20.54 -4.66
CA TYR A 266 -14.65 19.13 -5.03
C TYR A 266 -14.31 18.89 -6.51
N LEU A 267 -14.15 17.62 -6.89
CA LEU A 267 -14.03 17.19 -8.28
C LEU A 267 -15.25 16.35 -8.67
N ASN A 268 -15.45 16.15 -9.97
CA ASN A 268 -16.45 15.19 -10.45
C ASN A 268 -15.75 13.87 -10.78
N GLY A 269 -16.28 12.78 -10.22
CA GLY A 269 -15.91 11.43 -10.60
C GLY A 269 -16.38 11.06 -12.00
N ILE A 270 -15.94 9.92 -12.52
CA ILE A 270 -16.32 9.42 -13.84
C ILE A 270 -17.83 9.17 -13.96
N ASP A 271 -18.51 8.89 -12.86
CA ASP A 271 -19.96 8.69 -12.73
C ASP A 271 -20.72 9.98 -12.34
N GLY A 272 -20.04 11.13 -12.38
CA GLY A 272 -20.63 12.42 -12.03
C GLY A 272 -20.70 12.74 -10.54
N ARG A 273 -20.37 11.80 -9.63
CA ARG A 273 -20.38 12.05 -8.18
C ARG A 273 -19.38 13.13 -7.77
N ARG A 274 -19.69 13.82 -6.69
CA ARG A 274 -18.77 14.78 -6.08
C ARG A 274 -17.69 14.06 -5.28
N LEU A 275 -16.42 14.30 -5.61
CA LEU A 275 -15.25 13.78 -4.93
C LEU A 275 -14.69 14.85 -4.00
N ILE A 276 -14.82 14.64 -2.70
CA ILE A 276 -14.28 15.55 -1.69
C ILE A 276 -12.78 15.27 -1.56
N CYS A 277 -11.95 16.26 -1.93
CA CYS A 277 -10.51 16.16 -1.78
C CYS A 277 -10.07 16.70 -0.41
N ARG A 278 -9.09 16.07 0.23
CA ARG A 278 -8.55 16.51 1.52
C ARG A 278 -7.70 17.78 1.40
N ALA A 279 -7.01 17.93 0.27
CA ALA A 279 -6.14 19.04 -0.02
C ALA A 279 -5.89 19.14 -1.52
N GLU A 280 -5.49 20.32 -2.00
CA GLU A 280 -5.21 20.58 -3.41
C GLU A 280 -4.17 19.61 -4.02
N PHE A 281 -3.08 19.35 -3.28
CA PHE A 281 -2.01 18.45 -3.77
C PHE A 281 -2.48 17.00 -3.93
N SER A 282 -3.56 16.59 -3.26
CA SER A 282 -4.12 15.24 -3.36
C SER A 282 -5.24 15.11 -4.41
N SER A 283 -5.61 16.19 -5.08
CA SER A 283 -6.77 16.23 -5.96
C SER A 283 -6.64 15.30 -7.18
N LEU A 284 -5.48 15.31 -7.85
CA LEU A 284 -5.22 14.38 -8.97
C LEU A 284 -5.26 12.92 -8.50
N ASN A 285 -4.61 12.62 -7.39
CA ASN A 285 -4.63 11.27 -6.81
C ASN A 285 -6.05 10.82 -6.47
N THR A 286 -6.85 11.70 -5.86
CA THR A 286 -8.25 11.40 -5.52
C THR A 286 -9.06 11.10 -6.78
N LEU A 287 -8.87 11.86 -7.86
CA LEU A 287 -9.54 11.65 -9.14
C LEU A 287 -9.19 10.29 -9.75
N ILE A 288 -7.89 9.96 -9.83
CA ILE A 288 -7.40 8.71 -10.41
C ILE A 288 -7.85 7.50 -9.60
N GLN A 289 -7.65 7.54 -8.29
CA GLN A 289 -8.03 6.42 -7.43
C GLN A 289 -9.54 6.19 -7.37
N SER A 290 -10.34 7.26 -7.42
CA SER A 290 -11.80 7.13 -7.44
C SER A 290 -12.28 6.50 -8.75
N CYS A 291 -11.74 6.93 -9.87
CA CYS A 291 -12.05 6.34 -11.17
C CYS A 291 -11.68 4.85 -11.20
N GLY A 292 -10.45 4.48 -10.80
CA GLY A 292 -10.03 3.08 -10.71
C GLY A 292 -10.95 2.23 -9.82
N ALA A 293 -11.33 2.75 -8.65
CA ALA A 293 -12.24 2.05 -7.74
C ALA A 293 -13.62 1.79 -8.37
N LEU A 294 -14.14 2.73 -9.16
CA LEU A 294 -15.42 2.58 -9.84
C LEU A 294 -15.34 1.59 -11.00
N LEU A 295 -14.26 1.61 -11.77
CA LEU A 295 -14.04 0.65 -12.85
C LEU A 295 -14.04 -0.79 -12.30
N VAL A 296 -13.30 -1.07 -11.23
CA VAL A 296 -13.24 -2.41 -10.63
C VAL A 296 -14.59 -2.84 -10.05
N LYS A 297 -15.29 -1.94 -9.38
CA LYS A 297 -16.62 -2.24 -8.83
C LYS A 297 -17.64 -2.51 -9.93
N GLN A 298 -17.65 -1.72 -10.99
CA GLN A 298 -18.54 -1.96 -12.13
C GLN A 298 -18.19 -3.26 -12.84
N GLY A 299 -16.90 -3.56 -13.00
CA GLY A 299 -16.44 -4.85 -13.52
C GLY A 299 -16.92 -6.02 -12.65
N THR A 300 -16.94 -5.87 -11.33
CA THR A 300 -17.47 -6.87 -10.40
C THR A 300 -18.98 -7.09 -10.61
N ILE A 301 -19.74 -6.00 -10.79
CA ILE A 301 -21.19 -6.07 -11.04
C ILE A 301 -21.44 -6.77 -12.38
N ILE A 302 -20.77 -6.34 -13.45
CA ILE A 302 -20.89 -6.93 -14.78
C ILE A 302 -20.55 -8.42 -14.74
N LEU A 303 -19.44 -8.80 -14.06
CA LEU A 303 -19.06 -10.20 -13.91
C LEU A 303 -20.17 -11.03 -13.29
N ASN A 304 -20.74 -10.54 -12.18
CA ASN A 304 -21.81 -11.23 -11.49
C ASN A 304 -23.08 -11.38 -12.35
N GLU A 305 -23.45 -10.36 -13.10
CA GLU A 305 -24.58 -10.39 -14.03
C GLU A 305 -24.36 -11.38 -15.18
N GLU A 306 -23.17 -11.42 -15.78
CA GLU A 306 -22.84 -12.35 -16.84
C GLU A 306 -22.76 -13.80 -16.35
N LEU A 307 -22.22 -14.02 -15.18
CA LEU A 307 -22.22 -15.35 -14.56
C LEU A 307 -23.64 -15.83 -14.24
N TYR A 308 -24.52 -14.94 -13.78
CA TYR A 308 -25.94 -15.27 -13.57
C TYR A 308 -26.63 -15.64 -14.88
N LYS A 309 -26.42 -14.90 -15.98
CA LYS A 309 -26.95 -15.21 -17.32
C LYS A 309 -26.44 -16.56 -17.84
N ALA A 310 -25.21 -16.96 -17.48
CA ALA A 310 -24.61 -18.25 -17.80
C ALA A 310 -25.03 -19.37 -16.81
N ASN A 311 -26.02 -19.15 -15.94
CA ASN A 311 -26.52 -20.09 -14.95
C ASN A 311 -25.50 -20.55 -13.92
N PHE A 312 -24.51 -19.71 -13.57
CA PHE A 312 -23.63 -19.95 -12.44
C PHE A 312 -24.37 -19.63 -11.14
N LYS A 313 -24.23 -20.50 -10.15
CA LYS A 313 -24.85 -20.33 -8.83
C LYS A 313 -23.80 -19.85 -7.81
N TRP A 314 -24.05 -18.67 -7.21
CA TRP A 314 -23.25 -18.16 -6.12
C TRP A 314 -23.23 -19.10 -4.91
N GLY A 315 -22.04 -19.32 -4.33
CA GLY A 315 -21.85 -20.22 -3.19
C GLY A 315 -21.82 -21.71 -3.53
N GLU A 316 -22.24 -22.08 -4.74
CA GLU A 316 -22.17 -23.47 -5.24
C GLU A 316 -21.13 -23.62 -6.36
N ASP A 317 -21.22 -22.84 -7.42
CA ASP A 317 -20.31 -22.91 -8.57
C ASP A 317 -19.13 -21.96 -8.46
N TYR A 318 -19.35 -20.80 -7.84
CA TYR A 318 -18.33 -19.79 -7.57
C TYR A 318 -18.66 -18.97 -6.33
N ALA A 319 -17.63 -18.33 -5.76
CA ALA A 319 -17.80 -17.28 -4.77
C ALA A 319 -16.61 -16.31 -4.83
N MET A 320 -16.88 -15.01 -4.71
CA MET A 320 -15.82 -14.01 -4.53
C MET A 320 -15.34 -14.06 -3.08
N VAL A 321 -14.05 -14.26 -2.87
CA VAL A 321 -13.43 -14.39 -1.55
C VAL A 321 -12.60 -13.20 -1.14
N LEU A 322 -12.08 -12.43 -2.11
CA LEU A 322 -11.34 -11.19 -1.87
C LEU A 322 -11.67 -10.15 -2.95
N HIS A 323 -11.69 -8.88 -2.57
CA HIS A 323 -11.80 -7.72 -3.45
C HIS A 323 -10.88 -6.63 -2.91
N ILE A 324 -9.67 -6.54 -3.46
CA ILE A 324 -8.59 -5.68 -2.96
C ILE A 324 -8.13 -4.75 -4.08
N HIS A 325 -8.45 -3.46 -3.98
CA HIS A 325 -8.07 -2.41 -4.93
C HIS A 325 -8.48 -2.71 -6.37
N ASP A 326 -7.59 -3.23 -7.18
CA ASP A 326 -7.71 -3.62 -8.60
C ASP A 326 -7.78 -5.14 -8.79
N GLU A 327 -7.66 -5.91 -7.70
CA GLU A 327 -7.64 -7.37 -7.66
C GLU A 327 -8.95 -7.95 -7.09
N MET A 328 -9.47 -8.98 -7.74
CA MET A 328 -10.56 -9.81 -7.27
C MET A 328 -10.15 -11.27 -7.22
N GLN A 329 -10.44 -11.97 -6.12
CA GLN A 329 -10.16 -13.40 -6.00
C GLN A 329 -11.47 -14.18 -5.84
N PHE A 330 -11.60 -15.23 -6.62
CA PHE A 330 -12.75 -16.12 -6.62
C PHE A 330 -12.31 -17.56 -6.33
N ILE A 331 -13.21 -18.34 -5.73
CA ILE A 331 -13.16 -19.81 -5.78
C ILE A 331 -14.20 -20.27 -6.79
N VAL A 332 -13.82 -21.18 -7.67
CA VAL A 332 -14.65 -21.64 -8.82
C VAL A 332 -14.55 -23.15 -8.92
N LYS A 333 -15.66 -23.85 -9.20
CA LYS A 333 -15.65 -25.29 -9.49
C LYS A 333 -14.71 -25.62 -10.64
N LYS A 334 -13.92 -26.68 -10.50
CA LYS A 334 -12.91 -27.10 -11.49
C LYS A 334 -13.50 -27.30 -12.88
N GLU A 335 -14.66 -27.91 -12.97
CA GLU A 335 -15.34 -28.17 -14.25
C GLU A 335 -15.89 -26.91 -14.94
N LYS A 336 -16.03 -25.80 -14.23
CA LYS A 336 -16.56 -24.53 -14.76
C LYS A 336 -15.50 -23.45 -14.97
N ILE A 337 -14.24 -23.74 -14.72
CA ILE A 337 -13.20 -22.71 -14.70
C ILE A 337 -12.96 -22.06 -16.08
N GLU A 338 -12.99 -22.84 -17.17
CA GLU A 338 -12.74 -22.28 -18.51
C GLU A 338 -13.88 -21.37 -18.97
N GLU A 339 -15.12 -21.75 -18.69
CA GLU A 339 -16.27 -20.89 -18.96
C GLU A 339 -16.22 -19.62 -18.10
N PHE A 340 -15.89 -19.74 -16.80
CA PHE A 340 -15.68 -18.59 -15.90
C PHE A 340 -14.61 -17.63 -16.43
N LYS A 341 -13.45 -18.14 -16.86
CA LYS A 341 -12.37 -17.34 -17.45
C LYS A 341 -12.82 -16.57 -18.69
N THR A 342 -13.58 -17.22 -19.56
CA THR A 342 -14.10 -16.59 -20.79
C THR A 342 -15.02 -15.41 -20.45
N ILE A 343 -15.93 -15.62 -19.50
CA ILE A 343 -16.82 -14.57 -19.01
C ILE A 343 -16.00 -13.45 -18.33
N ALA A 344 -15.08 -13.81 -17.46
CA ALA A 344 -14.24 -12.87 -16.74
C ALA A 344 -13.37 -12.01 -17.69
N GLN A 345 -12.83 -12.57 -18.76
CA GLN A 345 -12.07 -11.80 -19.74
C GLN A 345 -12.93 -10.72 -20.43
N SER A 346 -14.20 -10.99 -20.62
CA SER A 346 -15.11 -10.03 -21.28
C SER A 346 -15.40 -8.77 -20.45
N ILE A 347 -15.20 -8.81 -19.13
CA ILE A 347 -15.60 -7.70 -18.25
C ILE A 347 -14.76 -6.44 -18.48
N PHE A 348 -13.50 -6.58 -18.86
CA PHE A 348 -12.64 -5.42 -19.11
C PHE A 348 -13.22 -4.55 -20.22
N LYS A 349 -13.56 -5.14 -21.35
CA LYS A 349 -14.20 -4.42 -22.46
C LYS A 349 -15.58 -3.89 -22.09
N LYS A 350 -16.41 -4.70 -21.43
CA LYS A 350 -17.76 -4.28 -21.01
C LYS A 350 -17.72 -3.15 -19.99
N THR A 351 -16.74 -3.14 -19.08
CA THR A 351 -16.53 -2.04 -18.14
C THR A 351 -16.06 -0.77 -18.85
N GLN A 352 -15.17 -0.92 -19.84
CA GLN A 352 -14.73 0.18 -20.68
C GLN A 352 -15.92 0.83 -21.40
N ASP A 353 -16.77 0.03 -22.01
CA ASP A 353 -17.95 0.50 -22.77
C ASP A 353 -18.98 1.17 -21.86
N PHE A 354 -19.20 0.62 -20.67
CA PHE A 354 -20.14 1.19 -19.68
C PHE A 354 -19.81 2.64 -19.30
N PHE A 355 -18.52 2.98 -19.18
CA PHE A 355 -18.08 4.32 -18.80
C PHE A 355 -17.66 5.19 -20.00
N ASP A 356 -17.81 4.73 -21.24
CA ASP A 356 -17.18 5.37 -22.43
C ASP A 356 -15.70 5.71 -22.13
N PHE A 357 -15.01 4.72 -21.57
CA PHE A 357 -13.65 4.89 -21.07
C PHE A 357 -12.66 4.89 -22.24
N ARG A 358 -11.89 5.96 -22.38
CA ARG A 358 -11.11 6.29 -23.60
C ARG A 358 -9.79 5.54 -23.76
N THR A 359 -9.31 4.89 -22.70
CA THR A 359 -8.12 4.03 -22.76
C THR A 359 -8.57 2.58 -22.66
N GLN A 360 -8.06 1.72 -23.52
CA GLN A 360 -8.40 0.30 -23.47
C GLN A 360 -8.14 -0.27 -22.08
N LEU A 361 -9.16 -0.91 -21.50
CA LEU A 361 -9.02 -1.69 -20.27
C LEU A 361 -8.62 -3.12 -20.62
N ASP A 362 -7.78 -3.69 -19.78
CA ASP A 362 -7.32 -5.06 -19.89
C ASP A 362 -6.96 -5.59 -18.50
N GLY A 363 -6.76 -6.91 -18.38
CA GLY A 363 -6.39 -7.53 -17.12
C GLY A 363 -5.82 -8.92 -17.28
N GLU A 364 -5.25 -9.39 -16.20
CA GLU A 364 -4.72 -10.75 -16.08
C GLU A 364 -5.70 -11.65 -15.34
N ILE A 365 -5.84 -12.89 -15.82
CA ILE A 365 -6.60 -13.94 -15.16
C ILE A 365 -5.67 -15.10 -14.88
N LYS A 366 -5.48 -15.40 -13.59
CA LYS A 366 -4.61 -16.48 -13.14
C LYS A 366 -5.44 -17.51 -12.37
N VAL A 367 -5.12 -18.79 -12.58
CA VAL A 367 -5.78 -19.91 -11.89
C VAL A 367 -4.73 -20.68 -11.10
N GLY A 368 -5.08 -21.06 -9.89
CA GLY A 368 -4.20 -21.81 -9.00
C GLY A 368 -4.95 -22.46 -7.85
N ASN A 369 -4.23 -22.98 -6.89
CA ASN A 369 -4.83 -23.63 -5.72
C ASN A 369 -4.94 -22.69 -4.52
N ASN A 370 -4.20 -21.59 -4.52
CA ASN A 370 -4.12 -20.63 -3.42
C ASN A 370 -3.87 -19.20 -3.95
N TRP A 371 -3.97 -18.22 -3.07
CA TRP A 371 -3.80 -16.82 -3.45
C TRP A 371 -2.38 -16.46 -3.93
N SER A 372 -1.35 -17.21 -3.51
CA SER A 372 0.01 -16.99 -4.01
C SER A 372 0.16 -17.36 -5.49
N ASP A 373 -0.62 -18.35 -5.97
CA ASP A 373 -0.59 -18.80 -7.36
C ASP A 373 -1.30 -17.82 -8.30
N THR A 374 -2.23 -17.05 -7.77
CA THR A 374 -3.15 -16.21 -8.56
C THR A 374 -2.85 -14.71 -8.51
N HIS A 375 -1.70 -14.32 -7.89
CA HIS A 375 -1.30 -12.92 -7.75
C HIS A 375 0.06 -12.60 -8.37
#